data_6225263d0826bb6e59b1b08811565357
#
_entry.id   6225263d0826bb6e59b1b08811565357
#
_cell.length_a   1.000
_cell.length_b   1.000
_cell.length_c   1.000
_cell.angle_alpha   90.00
_cell.angle_beta   90.00
_cell.angle_gamma   90.00
#
_symmetry.space_group_name_H-M   'P 1'
#
loop_
_entity.id
_entity.type
_entity.pdbx_description
1 polymer ?
#
loop_
_entity_poly.entity_id
_entity_poly.type
_entity_poly.pdbx_seq_one_letter_code
_entity_poly.pdbx_strand_id
1 'polypeptide(L)'
;MKNFIRKYSVFIIENPFIILFLVFLFALGGSSGISNFKLDASSDALVLEGDQALKTYRENEDEFGDSSFLIVTFEPKEELFSKKSLNTLSQIENDLSLIDGVESVLSLMDAPIFFQPKVGLTEVADNLKDLESDGIDLIKAKEEIINNPIYRELIISNDGSLTAMQIVLKGNDEYNALIKERYDVLDSLSSKEPKISDIKISLQNRLNAINLRISELNDEESEFNSKLVADIRLVLDKYRDNATLYLGGPTMITSDMMDYIKSDLIVFGSAVALIFAVMLYVFFGNIWFVIFPIANAFLTTFVTAGFLGYMDWKISVVSSNFIALLLILTISLTVHVLVKINELKKESSNYKSALIDSVEQMFLPCFFAAVTTAVAFLSLLLGDLKPVIEF
;
A
#
# COMPACT_ATOMS: atom_id res chain seq x y z
N MET A 1 11.15 40.31 19.20
CA MET A 1 11.50 39.10 18.47
C MET A 1 13.01 38.85 18.49
N LYS A 2 13.86 39.77 18.05
CA LYS A 2 15.35 39.59 18.02
C LYS A 2 15.94 39.22 19.38
N ASN A 3 15.56 39.91 20.46
CA ASN A 3 16.03 39.59 21.81
C ASN A 3 15.59 38.20 22.32
N PHE A 4 14.45 37.73 21.88
CA PHE A 4 13.97 36.37 22.21
C PHE A 4 14.82 35.30 21.49
N ILE A 5 15.02 35.46 20.19
CA ILE A 5 15.82 34.54 19.39
C ILE A 5 17.26 34.45 19.94
N ARG A 6 17.86 35.57 20.30
CA ARG A 6 19.20 35.59 20.90
C ARG A 6 19.26 34.88 22.25
N LYS A 7 18.27 35.07 23.13
CA LYS A 7 18.19 34.35 24.42
C LYS A 7 18.04 32.85 24.20
N TYR A 8 17.23 32.46 23.22
CA TYR A 8 17.03 31.05 22.83
C TYR A 8 18.35 30.44 22.30
N SER A 9 19.05 31.14 21.40
CA SER A 9 20.34 30.69 20.86
C SER A 9 21.40 30.52 21.95
N VAL A 10 21.50 31.49 22.86
CA VAL A 10 22.41 31.41 24.04
C VAL A 10 22.04 30.22 24.92
N PHE A 11 20.74 30.04 25.24
CA PHE A 11 20.29 28.93 26.08
C PHE A 11 20.68 27.56 25.51
N ILE A 12 20.46 27.34 24.20
CA ILE A 12 20.80 26.07 23.53
C ILE A 12 22.31 25.80 23.61
N ILE A 13 23.12 26.81 23.29
CA ILE A 13 24.59 26.64 23.22
C ILE A 13 25.23 26.52 24.61
N GLU A 14 24.63 27.15 25.61
CA GLU A 14 25.14 27.08 26.99
C GLU A 14 24.71 25.86 27.76
N ASN A 15 23.58 25.19 27.36
CA ASN A 15 23.05 24.06 28.06
C ASN A 15 22.90 22.81 27.15
N PRO A 16 24.00 22.32 26.54
CA PRO A 16 23.95 21.23 25.58
C PRO A 16 23.42 19.92 26.18
N PHE A 17 23.71 19.66 27.47
CA PHE A 17 23.23 18.45 28.14
C PHE A 17 21.72 18.46 28.36
N ILE A 18 21.12 19.63 28.65
CA ILE A 18 19.65 19.75 28.77
C ILE A 18 19.01 19.49 27.42
N ILE A 19 19.55 20.04 26.34
CA ILE A 19 19.02 19.85 25.00
C ILE A 19 19.16 18.40 24.56
N LEU A 20 20.32 17.75 24.78
CA LEU A 20 20.52 16.32 24.49
C LEU A 20 19.57 15.44 25.31
N PHE A 21 19.34 15.78 26.57
CA PHE A 21 18.37 15.06 27.42
C PHE A 21 16.93 15.19 26.90
N LEU A 22 16.52 16.39 26.45
CA LEU A 22 15.20 16.58 25.83
C LEU A 22 15.08 15.79 24.53
N VAL A 23 16.08 15.83 23.67
CA VAL A 23 16.12 15.04 22.43
C VAL A 23 16.02 13.54 22.74
N PHE A 24 16.73 13.07 23.78
CA PHE A 24 16.66 11.68 24.23
C PHE A 24 15.25 11.30 24.76
N LEU A 25 14.58 12.21 25.49
CA LEU A 25 13.20 12.00 25.94
C LEU A 25 12.22 11.91 24.75
N PHE A 26 12.39 12.76 23.74
CA PHE A 26 11.59 12.67 22.52
C PHE A 26 11.84 11.37 21.76
N ALA A 27 13.09 10.90 21.70
CA ALA A 27 13.42 9.61 21.10
C ALA A 27 12.80 8.43 21.86
N LEU A 28 12.82 8.47 23.20
CA LEU A 28 12.15 7.48 24.03
C LEU A 28 10.63 7.50 23.85
N GLY A 29 10.03 8.70 23.78
CA GLY A 29 8.60 8.83 23.48
C GLY A 29 8.25 8.25 22.11
N GLY A 30 9.07 8.54 21.08
CA GLY A 30 8.91 7.95 19.76
C GLY A 30 9.06 6.44 19.74
N SER A 31 9.99 5.87 20.51
CA SER A 31 10.21 4.43 20.55
C SER A 31 8.98 3.63 21.01
N SER A 32 8.16 4.22 21.90
CA SER A 32 6.95 3.55 22.39
C SER A 32 5.85 3.37 21.34
N GLY A 33 5.81 4.23 20.32
CA GLY A 33 4.82 4.15 19.25
C GLY A 33 5.31 3.42 17.99
N ILE A 34 6.63 3.17 17.86
CA ILE A 34 7.17 2.59 16.64
C ILE A 34 6.64 1.19 16.33
N SER A 35 6.31 0.41 17.37
CA SER A 35 5.70 -0.92 17.22
C SER A 35 4.30 -0.88 16.63
N ASN A 36 3.62 0.24 16.78
CA ASN A 36 2.26 0.46 16.26
C ASN A 36 2.26 1.22 14.93
N PHE A 37 3.45 1.52 14.40
CA PHE A 37 3.58 2.14 13.08
C PHE A 37 3.20 1.13 12.01
N LYS A 38 2.09 1.38 11.30
CA LYS A 38 1.49 0.47 10.32
C LYS A 38 1.32 1.15 8.97
N LEU A 39 1.52 0.35 7.92
CA LEU A 39 1.23 0.73 6.54
C LEU A 39 -0.14 0.16 6.17
N ASP A 40 -0.96 0.95 5.49
CA ASP A 40 -2.26 0.53 4.95
C ASP A 40 -2.20 0.55 3.43
N ALA A 41 -2.16 -0.63 2.83
CA ALA A 41 -2.22 -0.82 1.38
C ALA A 41 -3.57 -1.37 0.93
N SER A 42 -4.59 -1.35 1.80
CA SER A 42 -5.93 -1.81 1.43
C SER A 42 -6.51 -0.97 0.30
N SER A 43 -7.37 -1.58 -0.51
CA SER A 43 -8.11 -0.88 -1.57
C SER A 43 -8.96 0.26 -1.00
N ASP A 44 -9.47 0.09 0.22
CA ASP A 44 -10.27 1.08 0.95
C ASP A 44 -9.46 2.33 1.33
N ALA A 45 -8.13 2.20 1.47
CA ALA A 45 -7.25 3.35 1.72
C ALA A 45 -7.15 4.29 0.50
N LEU A 46 -7.55 3.85 -0.68
CA LEU A 46 -7.48 4.64 -1.91
C LEU A 46 -8.79 5.37 -2.25
N VAL A 47 -9.91 5.03 -1.60
CA VAL A 47 -11.24 5.54 -1.93
C VAL A 47 -11.82 6.35 -0.77
N LEU A 48 -12.46 7.48 -1.07
CA LEU A 48 -13.15 8.29 -0.06
C LEU A 48 -14.40 7.60 0.48
N GLU A 49 -14.57 7.63 1.82
CA GLU A 49 -15.74 7.09 2.53
C GLU A 49 -17.01 7.87 2.20
N GLY A 50 -17.52 8.04 1.20
CA GLY A 50 -18.71 8.82 0.82
C GLY A 50 -18.86 8.90 -0.67
N ASP A 51 -17.96 8.22 -1.39
CA ASP A 51 -18.05 8.11 -2.83
C ASP A 51 -19.28 7.26 -3.22
N GLN A 52 -20.09 7.81 -4.10
CA GLN A 52 -21.29 7.13 -4.61
C GLN A 52 -20.94 5.84 -5.36
N ALA A 53 -19.80 5.80 -6.06
CA ALA A 53 -19.35 4.62 -6.77
C ALA A 53 -19.00 3.49 -5.79
N LEU A 54 -18.38 3.81 -4.64
CA LEU A 54 -18.08 2.85 -3.59
C LEU A 54 -19.37 2.26 -2.99
N LYS A 55 -20.38 3.10 -2.78
CA LYS A 55 -21.68 2.64 -2.28
C LYS A 55 -22.33 1.64 -3.27
N THR A 56 -22.36 1.99 -4.56
CA THR A 56 -22.91 1.10 -5.59
C THR A 56 -22.11 -0.20 -5.72
N TYR A 57 -20.78 -0.14 -5.61
CA TYR A 57 -19.92 -1.32 -5.61
C TYR A 57 -20.30 -2.28 -4.47
N ARG A 58 -20.49 -1.77 -3.26
CA ARG A 58 -20.86 -2.57 -2.09
C ARG A 58 -22.29 -3.12 -2.14
N GLU A 59 -23.23 -2.33 -2.67
CA GLU A 59 -24.57 -2.83 -2.93
C GLU A 59 -24.54 -4.04 -3.87
N ASN A 60 -23.64 -4.05 -4.86
CA ASN A 60 -23.42 -5.19 -5.74
C ASN A 60 -22.75 -6.37 -5.03
N GLU A 61 -21.77 -6.12 -4.16
CA GLU A 61 -21.14 -7.19 -3.34
C GLU A 61 -22.18 -7.86 -2.40
N ASP A 62 -23.07 -7.07 -1.80
CA ASP A 62 -24.15 -7.60 -0.96
C ASP A 62 -25.14 -8.48 -1.75
N GLU A 63 -25.39 -8.17 -3.04
CA GLU A 63 -26.33 -8.90 -3.89
C GLU A 63 -25.69 -10.12 -4.57
N PHE A 64 -24.45 -10.03 -5.02
CA PHE A 64 -23.78 -11.07 -5.83
C PHE A 64 -22.72 -11.85 -5.04
N GLY A 65 -22.44 -11.49 -3.79
CA GLY A 65 -21.40 -12.07 -2.95
C GLY A 65 -20.04 -11.39 -3.16
N ASP A 66 -19.26 -11.34 -2.09
CA ASP A 66 -17.84 -10.94 -2.14
C ASP A 66 -17.02 -12.16 -2.53
N SER A 67 -16.55 -12.18 -3.76
CA SER A 67 -15.57 -13.15 -4.19
C SER A 67 -14.28 -12.43 -4.57
N SER A 68 -13.35 -12.35 -3.62
CA SER A 68 -11.98 -11.96 -3.93
C SER A 68 -11.41 -12.96 -4.93
N PHE A 69 -10.87 -12.47 -6.03
CA PHE A 69 -10.33 -13.34 -7.08
C PHE A 69 -9.01 -12.83 -7.63
N LEU A 70 -8.27 -13.76 -8.20
CA LEU A 70 -7.09 -13.48 -9.02
C LEU A 70 -7.34 -13.99 -10.44
N ILE A 71 -6.68 -13.37 -11.39
CA ILE A 71 -6.74 -13.77 -12.79
C ILE A 71 -5.34 -14.18 -13.24
N VAL A 72 -5.23 -15.35 -13.85
CA VAL A 72 -4.03 -15.80 -14.53
C VAL A 72 -4.29 -15.84 -16.02
N THR A 73 -3.50 -15.12 -16.81
CA THR A 73 -3.54 -15.27 -18.26
C THR A 73 -2.57 -16.39 -18.69
N PHE A 74 -3.05 -17.20 -19.63
CA PHE A 74 -2.30 -18.32 -20.18
C PHE A 74 -2.19 -18.17 -21.70
N GLU A 75 -0.97 -17.90 -22.18
CA GLU A 75 -0.62 -17.83 -23.58
C GLU A 75 0.39 -18.97 -23.87
N PRO A 76 -0.05 -20.14 -24.38
CA PRO A 76 0.82 -21.25 -24.66
C PRO A 76 1.76 -20.96 -25.81
N LYS A 77 2.95 -21.57 -25.80
CA LYS A 77 3.91 -21.51 -26.93
C LYS A 77 3.44 -22.26 -28.17
N GLU A 78 2.47 -23.12 -28.03
CA GLU A 78 1.82 -23.88 -29.10
C GLU A 78 0.36 -23.42 -29.24
N GLU A 79 -0.39 -23.98 -30.18
CA GLU A 79 -1.81 -23.68 -30.34
C GLU A 79 -2.59 -23.97 -29.03
N LEU A 80 -3.47 -23.06 -28.60
CA LEU A 80 -4.21 -23.17 -27.34
C LEU A 80 -5.06 -24.45 -27.28
N PHE A 81 -5.77 -24.81 -28.39
CA PHE A 81 -6.60 -26.00 -28.45
C PHE A 81 -5.81 -27.28 -28.81
N SER A 82 -4.47 -27.25 -28.76
CA SER A 82 -3.67 -28.48 -28.83
C SER A 82 -3.84 -29.30 -27.57
N LYS A 83 -3.80 -30.63 -27.68
CA LYS A 83 -3.86 -31.53 -26.51
C LYS A 83 -2.79 -31.21 -25.45
N LYS A 84 -1.60 -30.76 -25.88
CA LYS A 84 -0.51 -30.42 -24.99
C LYS A 84 -0.81 -29.15 -24.21
N SER A 85 -1.31 -28.11 -24.86
CA SER A 85 -1.67 -26.85 -24.23
C SER A 85 -2.81 -27.01 -23.23
N LEU A 86 -3.88 -27.73 -23.63
CA LEU A 86 -5.00 -28.03 -22.74
C LEU A 86 -4.59 -28.88 -21.54
N ASN A 87 -3.74 -29.88 -21.73
CA ASN A 87 -3.21 -30.68 -20.61
C ASN A 87 -2.33 -29.83 -19.66
N THR A 88 -1.55 -28.88 -20.20
CA THR A 88 -0.78 -27.96 -19.37
C THR A 88 -1.71 -27.02 -18.57
N LEU A 89 -2.79 -26.53 -19.19
CA LEU A 89 -3.80 -25.70 -18.55
C LEU A 89 -4.47 -26.44 -17.38
N SER A 90 -4.93 -27.69 -17.63
CA SER A 90 -5.53 -28.54 -16.60
C SER A 90 -4.54 -28.87 -15.45
N GLN A 91 -3.26 -29.07 -15.76
CA GLN A 91 -2.24 -29.26 -14.71
C GLN A 91 -2.04 -28.01 -13.86
N ILE A 92 -2.01 -26.82 -14.47
CA ILE A 92 -1.91 -25.55 -13.74
C ILE A 92 -3.12 -25.37 -12.81
N GLU A 93 -4.33 -25.61 -13.34
CA GLU A 93 -5.56 -25.52 -12.60
C GLU A 93 -5.57 -26.45 -11.37
N ASN A 94 -5.18 -27.72 -11.57
CA ASN A 94 -5.07 -28.68 -10.48
C ASN A 94 -4.01 -28.28 -9.44
N ASP A 95 -2.82 -27.83 -9.87
CA ASP A 95 -1.77 -27.40 -8.94
C ASP A 95 -2.20 -26.13 -8.13
N LEU A 96 -2.92 -25.20 -8.77
CA LEU A 96 -3.44 -24.00 -8.12
C LEU A 96 -4.55 -24.31 -7.12
N SER A 97 -5.43 -25.25 -7.44
CA SER A 97 -6.56 -25.63 -6.54
C SER A 97 -6.08 -26.30 -5.24
N LEU A 98 -4.84 -26.79 -5.18
CA LEU A 98 -4.24 -27.39 -3.99
C LEU A 98 -3.64 -26.35 -3.03
N ILE A 99 -3.58 -25.07 -3.41
CA ILE A 99 -2.99 -24.01 -2.58
C ILE A 99 -4.00 -23.65 -1.48
N ASP A 100 -3.50 -23.57 -0.25
CA ASP A 100 -4.35 -23.10 0.87
C ASP A 100 -4.76 -21.63 0.66
N GLY A 101 -6.06 -21.34 0.82
CA GLY A 101 -6.64 -20.03 0.51
C GLY A 101 -7.29 -19.93 -0.86
N VAL A 102 -7.08 -20.91 -1.75
CA VAL A 102 -7.85 -21.04 -2.98
C VAL A 102 -9.14 -21.81 -2.69
N GLU A 103 -10.28 -21.27 -3.09
CA GLU A 103 -11.58 -21.94 -3.00
C GLU A 103 -11.85 -22.77 -4.25
N SER A 104 -11.67 -22.16 -5.42
CA SER A 104 -11.82 -22.84 -6.72
C SER A 104 -10.99 -22.14 -7.77
N VAL A 105 -10.68 -22.87 -8.84
CA VAL A 105 -10.07 -22.31 -10.05
C VAL A 105 -11.05 -22.59 -11.19
N LEU A 106 -11.36 -21.58 -11.97
CA LEU A 106 -12.22 -21.67 -13.16
C LEU A 106 -11.41 -21.32 -14.38
N SER A 107 -11.43 -22.16 -15.38
CA SER A 107 -10.63 -22.02 -16.59
C SER A 107 -11.44 -22.24 -17.86
N LEU A 108 -10.75 -22.22 -19.00
CA LEU A 108 -11.33 -22.63 -20.27
C LEU A 108 -11.79 -24.10 -20.25
N MET A 109 -11.18 -24.94 -19.37
CA MET A 109 -11.51 -26.38 -19.27
C MET A 109 -12.93 -26.58 -18.75
N ASP A 110 -13.42 -25.69 -17.87
CA ASP A 110 -14.77 -25.71 -17.32
C ASP A 110 -15.84 -25.10 -18.24
N ALA A 111 -15.43 -24.53 -19.40
CA ALA A 111 -16.36 -23.84 -20.28
C ALA A 111 -17.37 -24.83 -20.89
N PRO A 112 -18.68 -24.69 -20.62
CA PRO A 112 -19.71 -25.54 -21.23
C PRO A 112 -19.72 -25.48 -22.75
N ILE A 113 -19.80 -26.65 -23.39
CA ILE A 113 -19.92 -26.82 -24.83
C ILE A 113 -21.37 -27.20 -25.16
N PHE A 114 -22.07 -26.37 -25.91
CA PHE A 114 -23.53 -26.50 -26.16
C PHE A 114 -23.87 -27.27 -27.43
N PHE A 115 -22.93 -27.39 -28.37
CA PHE A 115 -23.21 -27.95 -29.69
C PHE A 115 -22.55 -29.30 -29.93
N GLN A 116 -22.02 -29.97 -28.89
CA GLN A 116 -21.36 -31.27 -29.02
C GLN A 116 -21.70 -32.25 -27.87
N PRO A 117 -22.76 -33.11 -28.01
CA PRO A 117 -23.77 -33.14 -29.07
C PRO A 117 -24.72 -31.94 -28.95
N LYS A 118 -25.46 -31.61 -30.01
CA LYS A 118 -26.50 -30.59 -29.95
C LYS A 118 -27.55 -31.03 -28.92
N VAL A 119 -27.61 -30.35 -27.81
CA VAL A 119 -28.55 -30.65 -26.71
C VAL A 119 -29.74 -29.72 -26.83
N GLY A 120 -30.94 -30.23 -26.63
CA GLY A 120 -32.17 -29.43 -26.57
C GLY A 120 -32.18 -28.55 -25.32
N LEU A 121 -32.83 -27.37 -25.39
CA LEU A 121 -32.87 -26.41 -24.26
C LEU A 121 -33.40 -27.02 -22.93
N THR A 122 -34.22 -28.09 -23.00
CA THR A 122 -34.75 -28.82 -21.85
C THR A 122 -33.76 -29.82 -21.23
N GLU A 123 -32.70 -30.17 -21.95
CA GLU A 123 -31.73 -31.19 -21.55
C GLU A 123 -30.34 -30.61 -21.26
N VAL A 124 -30.22 -29.29 -21.43
CA VAL A 124 -28.92 -28.56 -21.28
C VAL A 124 -28.34 -28.75 -19.88
N ALA A 125 -29.17 -28.68 -18.84
CA ALA A 125 -28.71 -28.77 -17.46
C ALA A 125 -28.07 -30.14 -17.08
N ASP A 126 -28.53 -31.22 -17.71
CA ASP A 126 -28.10 -32.57 -17.37
C ASP A 126 -27.03 -33.16 -18.31
N ASN A 127 -26.77 -32.51 -19.46
CA ASN A 127 -25.92 -33.05 -20.53
C ASN A 127 -24.87 -32.08 -21.08
N LEU A 128 -24.55 -31.02 -20.34
CA LEU A 128 -23.45 -30.13 -20.69
C LEU A 128 -22.12 -30.88 -20.61
N LYS A 129 -21.34 -30.77 -21.66
CA LYS A 129 -19.97 -31.25 -21.74
C LYS A 129 -18.99 -30.07 -21.65
N ASP A 130 -17.80 -30.33 -21.23
CA ASP A 130 -16.66 -29.45 -21.17
C ASP A 130 -15.51 -29.96 -22.05
N LEU A 131 -14.38 -29.30 -22.07
CA LEU A 131 -13.21 -29.70 -22.86
C LEU A 131 -12.53 -30.97 -22.37
N GLU A 132 -12.79 -31.42 -21.14
CA GLU A 132 -12.27 -32.67 -20.56
C GLU A 132 -13.16 -33.87 -20.88
N SER A 133 -14.38 -33.63 -21.32
CA SER A 133 -15.35 -34.68 -21.60
C SER A 133 -14.96 -35.56 -22.77
N ASP A 134 -15.22 -36.87 -22.65
CA ASP A 134 -14.95 -37.85 -23.71
C ASP A 134 -15.72 -37.56 -25.01
N GLY A 135 -15.02 -37.65 -26.15
CA GLY A 135 -15.63 -37.56 -27.47
C GLY A 135 -15.84 -36.13 -28.01
N ILE A 136 -15.24 -35.15 -27.37
CA ILE A 136 -15.24 -33.75 -27.87
C ILE A 136 -14.29 -33.59 -29.07
N ASP A 137 -14.79 -32.98 -30.14
CA ASP A 137 -14.00 -32.56 -31.29
C ASP A 137 -13.44 -31.16 -30.99
N LEU A 138 -12.13 -31.09 -30.72
CA LEU A 138 -11.45 -29.84 -30.34
C LEU A 138 -11.52 -28.74 -31.41
N ILE A 139 -11.65 -29.10 -32.71
CA ILE A 139 -11.76 -28.10 -33.80
C ILE A 139 -13.12 -27.42 -33.70
N LYS A 140 -14.19 -28.19 -33.51
CA LYS A 140 -15.54 -27.62 -33.35
C LYS A 140 -15.71 -26.87 -32.02
N ALA A 141 -15.11 -27.41 -30.95
CA ALA A 141 -15.11 -26.73 -29.64
C ALA A 141 -14.41 -25.37 -29.73
N LYS A 142 -13.26 -25.28 -30.41
CA LYS A 142 -12.57 -24.01 -30.69
C LYS A 142 -13.48 -23.02 -31.42
N GLU A 143 -14.13 -23.46 -32.52
CA GLU A 143 -15.05 -22.60 -33.28
C GLU A 143 -16.22 -22.12 -32.43
N GLU A 144 -16.78 -22.99 -31.61
CA GLU A 144 -17.88 -22.68 -30.71
C GLU A 144 -17.47 -21.64 -29.66
N ILE A 145 -16.37 -21.88 -28.94
CA ILE A 145 -15.91 -21.03 -27.86
C ILE A 145 -15.47 -19.63 -28.36
N ILE A 146 -14.73 -19.56 -29.47
CA ILE A 146 -14.27 -18.27 -30.04
C ILE A 146 -15.44 -17.42 -30.55
N ASN A 147 -16.48 -18.06 -31.10
CA ASN A 147 -17.63 -17.35 -31.67
C ASN A 147 -18.76 -17.11 -30.63
N ASN A 148 -18.67 -17.68 -29.45
CA ASN A 148 -19.67 -17.52 -28.41
C ASN A 148 -19.49 -16.18 -27.69
N PRO A 149 -20.49 -15.28 -27.67
CA PRO A 149 -20.40 -13.99 -27.03
C PRO A 149 -20.21 -14.06 -25.49
N ILE A 150 -20.50 -15.22 -24.86
CA ILE A 150 -20.29 -15.44 -23.43
C ILE A 150 -18.81 -15.65 -23.12
N TYR A 151 -18.03 -16.25 -24.02
CA TYR A 151 -16.62 -16.60 -23.78
C TYR A 151 -15.65 -15.63 -24.42
N ARG A 152 -16.04 -15.08 -25.58
CA ARG A 152 -15.22 -14.17 -26.37
C ARG A 152 -14.92 -12.89 -25.59
N GLU A 153 -13.66 -12.50 -25.54
CA GLU A 153 -13.15 -11.32 -24.82
C GLU A 153 -13.32 -11.39 -23.29
N LEU A 154 -13.93 -12.44 -22.75
CA LEU A 154 -14.07 -12.64 -21.32
C LEU A 154 -13.10 -13.73 -20.84
N ILE A 155 -13.16 -14.92 -21.41
CA ILE A 155 -12.34 -16.06 -21.07
C ILE A 155 -11.25 -16.34 -22.09
N ILE A 156 -11.51 -16.01 -23.36
CA ILE A 156 -10.61 -16.25 -24.50
C ILE A 156 -10.46 -15.01 -25.36
N SER A 157 -9.25 -14.81 -25.89
CA SER A 157 -8.95 -13.72 -26.83
C SER A 157 -9.68 -13.92 -28.18
N ASN A 158 -9.89 -12.83 -28.93
CA ASN A 158 -10.58 -12.85 -30.23
C ASN A 158 -9.96 -13.79 -31.25
N ASP A 159 -8.64 -13.96 -31.20
CA ASP A 159 -7.86 -14.83 -32.09
C ASP A 159 -7.70 -16.27 -31.55
N GLY A 160 -8.16 -16.52 -30.33
CA GLY A 160 -8.06 -17.82 -29.67
C GLY A 160 -6.63 -18.22 -29.28
N SER A 161 -5.72 -17.26 -29.13
CA SER A 161 -4.32 -17.52 -28.77
C SER A 161 -4.09 -17.50 -27.27
N LEU A 162 -4.94 -16.78 -26.51
CA LEU A 162 -4.80 -16.54 -25.07
C LEU A 162 -6.11 -16.87 -24.36
N THR A 163 -6.00 -17.48 -23.19
CA THR A 163 -7.13 -17.69 -22.26
C THR A 163 -6.81 -17.16 -20.87
N ALA A 164 -7.83 -16.96 -20.06
CA ALA A 164 -7.72 -16.58 -18.67
C ALA A 164 -8.27 -17.67 -17.74
N MET A 165 -7.65 -17.81 -16.59
CA MET A 165 -8.14 -18.59 -15.44
C MET A 165 -8.51 -17.63 -14.33
N GLN A 166 -9.63 -17.85 -13.70
CA GLN A 166 -10.06 -17.16 -12.48
C GLN A 166 -9.78 -18.04 -11.28
N ILE A 167 -8.99 -17.53 -10.34
CA ILE A 167 -8.73 -18.16 -9.06
C ILE A 167 -9.62 -17.46 -8.05
N VAL A 168 -10.65 -18.16 -7.55
CA VAL A 168 -11.52 -17.68 -6.49
C VAL A 168 -10.82 -17.92 -5.15
N LEU A 169 -10.73 -16.90 -4.33
CA LEU A 169 -10.10 -16.98 -3.03
C LEU A 169 -11.13 -17.20 -1.94
N LYS A 170 -10.74 -17.90 -0.87
CA LYS A 170 -11.58 -18.05 0.31
C LYS A 170 -11.81 -16.70 0.95
N GLY A 171 -13.06 -16.29 1.09
CA GLY A 171 -13.45 -15.06 1.77
C GLY A 171 -13.22 -15.14 3.28
N ASN A 172 -13.05 -13.97 3.89
CA ASN A 172 -13.01 -13.83 5.34
C ASN A 172 -14.36 -13.33 5.85
N ASP A 173 -15.24 -14.26 6.25
CA ASP A 173 -16.60 -13.94 6.69
C ASP A 173 -16.62 -12.98 7.89
N GLU A 174 -15.65 -13.08 8.82
CA GLU A 174 -15.56 -12.18 9.97
C GLU A 174 -15.23 -10.75 9.51
N TYR A 175 -14.28 -10.61 8.59
CA TYR A 175 -13.89 -9.32 8.04
C TYR A 175 -15.06 -8.66 7.32
N ASN A 176 -15.74 -9.38 6.44
CA ASN A 176 -16.86 -8.88 5.65
C ASN A 176 -18.04 -8.46 6.55
N ALA A 177 -18.34 -9.25 7.59
CA ALA A 177 -19.35 -8.89 8.57
C ALA A 177 -19.02 -7.60 9.33
N LEU A 178 -17.75 -7.41 9.71
CA LEU A 178 -17.29 -6.20 10.40
C LEU A 178 -17.30 -4.98 9.49
N ILE A 179 -16.93 -5.13 8.23
CA ILE A 179 -17.02 -4.06 7.23
C ILE A 179 -18.47 -3.60 7.08
N LYS A 180 -19.41 -4.54 6.93
CA LYS A 180 -20.84 -4.24 6.85
C LYS A 180 -21.34 -3.52 8.10
N GLU A 181 -21.02 -4.03 9.28
CA GLU A 181 -21.37 -3.40 10.55
C GLU A 181 -20.79 -1.97 10.69
N ARG A 182 -19.55 -1.77 10.23
CA ARG A 182 -18.91 -0.45 10.21
C ARG A 182 -19.74 0.57 9.41
N TYR A 183 -20.23 0.16 8.23
CA TYR A 183 -21.03 1.05 7.38
C TYR A 183 -22.40 1.37 7.98
N ASP A 184 -23.07 0.39 8.59
CA ASP A 184 -24.33 0.60 9.28
C ASP A 184 -24.19 1.62 10.41
N VAL A 185 -23.07 1.56 11.13
CA VAL A 185 -22.74 2.53 12.19
C VAL A 185 -22.44 3.91 11.61
N LEU A 186 -21.66 3.98 10.51
CA LEU A 186 -21.34 5.26 9.84
C LEU A 186 -22.59 5.92 9.24
N ASP A 187 -23.45 5.18 8.57
CA ASP A 187 -24.72 5.68 8.05
C ASP A 187 -25.63 6.17 9.19
N SER A 188 -25.64 5.41 10.27
CA SER A 188 -26.30 5.81 11.49
C SER A 188 -25.76 7.12 12.09
N LEU A 189 -24.44 7.36 12.05
CA LEU A 189 -23.83 8.60 12.54
C LEU A 189 -24.05 9.78 11.59
N SER A 190 -24.13 9.56 10.30
CA SER A 190 -24.32 10.57 9.25
C SER A 190 -25.76 11.03 9.10
N SER A 191 -26.73 10.27 9.61
CA SER A 191 -28.15 10.59 9.53
C SER A 191 -28.44 11.94 10.20
N LYS A 192 -29.20 12.82 9.51
CA LYS A 192 -29.53 14.20 9.93
C LYS A 192 -30.49 14.27 11.11
N GLU A 193 -30.98 13.18 11.66
CA GLU A 193 -31.85 13.18 12.82
C GLU A 193 -31.08 13.57 14.09
N PRO A 194 -31.65 14.44 14.95
CA PRO A 194 -31.02 14.86 16.20
C PRO A 194 -30.94 13.66 17.14
N LYS A 195 -29.74 13.07 17.27
CA LYS A 195 -29.48 11.95 18.19
C LYS A 195 -29.13 12.47 19.56
N ILE A 196 -29.66 11.82 20.60
CA ILE A 196 -29.29 12.04 22.00
C ILE A 196 -27.77 11.84 22.11
N SER A 197 -27.08 12.72 22.85
CA SER A 197 -25.62 12.70 23.02
C SER A 197 -25.06 11.31 23.38
N ASP A 198 -25.77 10.58 24.24
CA ASP A 198 -25.35 9.25 24.72
C ASP A 198 -25.39 8.20 23.60
N ILE A 199 -26.35 8.28 22.66
CA ILE A 199 -26.43 7.40 21.51
C ILE A 199 -25.27 7.67 20.56
N LYS A 200 -24.93 8.93 20.33
CA LYS A 200 -23.78 9.30 19.48
C LYS A 200 -22.46 8.80 20.07
N ILE A 201 -22.27 8.94 21.37
CA ILE A 201 -21.07 8.44 22.08
C ILE A 201 -20.99 6.91 21.99
N SER A 202 -22.11 6.21 22.17
CA SER A 202 -22.20 4.76 22.06
C SER A 202 -21.83 4.27 20.64
N LEU A 203 -22.38 4.90 19.59
CA LEU A 203 -22.06 4.58 18.20
C LEU A 203 -20.58 4.84 17.87
N GLN A 204 -20.02 5.95 18.39
CA GLN A 204 -18.60 6.25 18.20
C GLN A 204 -17.68 5.22 18.87
N ASN A 205 -18.03 4.79 20.09
CA ASN A 205 -17.27 3.73 20.79
C ASN A 205 -17.38 2.40 20.04
N ARG A 206 -18.55 2.07 19.49
CA ARG A 206 -18.74 0.86 18.67
C ARG A 206 -17.91 0.94 17.40
N LEU A 207 -17.91 2.07 16.69
CA LEU A 207 -17.10 2.31 15.51
C LEU A 207 -15.59 2.12 15.81
N ASN A 208 -15.12 2.66 16.92
CA ASN A 208 -13.72 2.51 17.34
C ASN A 208 -13.37 1.04 17.60
N ALA A 209 -14.25 0.29 18.25
CA ALA A 209 -14.03 -1.15 18.52
C ALA A 209 -14.00 -1.97 17.19
N ILE A 210 -14.92 -1.68 16.26
CA ILE A 210 -14.95 -2.32 14.95
C ILE A 210 -13.67 -1.99 14.16
N ASN A 211 -13.26 -0.72 14.12
CA ASN A 211 -12.05 -0.30 13.41
C ASN A 211 -10.79 -0.97 13.98
N LEU A 212 -10.72 -1.15 15.30
CA LEU A 212 -9.60 -1.87 15.93
C LEU A 212 -9.57 -3.33 15.46
N ARG A 213 -10.71 -4.03 15.48
CA ARG A 213 -10.79 -5.43 15.06
C ARG A 213 -10.50 -5.61 13.57
N ILE A 214 -11.03 -4.72 12.72
CA ILE A 214 -10.69 -4.69 11.29
C ILE A 214 -9.19 -4.50 11.09
N SER A 215 -8.57 -3.62 11.91
CA SER A 215 -7.11 -3.40 11.82
C SER A 215 -6.29 -4.63 12.16
N GLU A 216 -6.71 -5.40 13.16
CA GLU A 216 -6.05 -6.67 13.53
C GLU A 216 -6.19 -7.70 12.41
N LEU A 217 -7.41 -7.89 11.90
CA LEU A 217 -7.68 -8.82 10.81
C LEU A 217 -6.93 -8.44 9.51
N ASN A 218 -6.85 -7.15 9.18
CA ASN A 218 -6.10 -6.69 8.01
C ASN A 218 -4.61 -7.04 8.06
N ASP A 219 -4.00 -6.99 9.24
CA ASP A 219 -2.59 -7.36 9.40
C ASP A 219 -2.38 -8.86 9.14
N GLU A 220 -3.26 -9.71 9.71
CA GLU A 220 -3.23 -11.18 9.52
C GLU A 220 -3.51 -11.55 8.05
N GLU A 221 -4.50 -10.91 7.44
CA GLU A 221 -4.90 -11.16 6.06
C GLU A 221 -3.86 -10.67 5.05
N SER A 222 -3.20 -9.55 5.32
CA SER A 222 -2.11 -9.03 4.49
C SER A 222 -0.92 -9.99 4.43
N GLU A 223 -0.54 -10.60 5.57
CA GLU A 223 0.52 -11.60 5.63
C GLU A 223 0.11 -12.89 4.89
N PHE A 224 -1.13 -13.35 5.13
CA PHE A 224 -1.68 -14.51 4.45
C PHE A 224 -1.75 -14.31 2.93
N ASN A 225 -2.28 -13.19 2.48
CA ASN A 225 -2.41 -12.87 1.05
C ASN A 225 -1.05 -12.73 0.35
N SER A 226 -0.05 -12.15 1.03
CA SER A 226 1.31 -12.06 0.49
C SER A 226 1.92 -13.45 0.28
N LYS A 227 1.72 -14.37 1.23
CA LYS A 227 2.15 -15.75 1.10
C LYS A 227 1.39 -16.48 0.00
N LEU A 228 0.06 -16.33 -0.06
CA LEU A 228 -0.79 -16.93 -1.09
C LEU A 228 -0.35 -16.51 -2.50
N VAL A 229 -0.12 -15.21 -2.71
CA VAL A 229 0.37 -14.69 -4.00
C VAL A 229 1.75 -15.26 -4.36
N ALA A 230 2.65 -15.40 -3.36
CA ALA A 230 3.95 -16.01 -3.57
C ALA A 230 3.84 -17.50 -3.94
N ASP A 231 2.99 -18.25 -3.27
CA ASP A 231 2.75 -19.68 -3.53
C ASP A 231 2.14 -19.90 -4.94
N ILE A 232 1.17 -19.05 -5.33
CA ILE A 232 0.61 -19.05 -6.69
C ILE A 232 1.72 -18.80 -7.73
N ARG A 233 2.58 -17.81 -7.52
CA ARG A 233 3.71 -17.51 -8.41
C ARG A 233 4.68 -18.69 -8.54
N LEU A 234 4.97 -19.36 -7.43
CA LEU A 234 5.82 -20.55 -7.43
C LEU A 234 5.23 -21.69 -8.27
N VAL A 235 3.90 -21.86 -8.24
CA VAL A 235 3.22 -22.83 -9.11
C VAL A 235 3.33 -22.39 -10.56
N LEU A 236 3.02 -21.14 -10.89
CA LEU A 236 3.06 -20.62 -12.26
C LEU A 236 4.47 -20.68 -12.85
N ASP A 237 5.52 -20.48 -12.06
CA ASP A 237 6.91 -20.51 -12.50
C ASP A 237 7.34 -21.88 -13.05
N LYS A 238 6.72 -22.98 -12.56
CA LYS A 238 6.99 -24.34 -13.10
C LYS A 238 6.59 -24.49 -14.58
N TYR A 239 5.64 -23.67 -15.04
CA TYR A 239 5.03 -23.80 -16.36
C TYR A 239 5.46 -22.72 -17.36
N ARG A 240 6.34 -21.79 -16.97
CA ARG A 240 6.85 -20.72 -17.86
C ARG A 240 7.60 -21.23 -19.09
N ASP A 241 8.13 -22.44 -19.03
CA ASP A 241 8.74 -23.06 -20.20
C ASP A 241 7.71 -23.45 -21.28
N ASN A 242 6.45 -23.66 -20.88
CA ASN A 242 5.36 -24.11 -21.76
C ASN A 242 4.47 -22.96 -22.21
N ALA A 243 4.34 -21.88 -21.40
CA ALA A 243 3.45 -20.76 -21.65
C ALA A 243 3.99 -19.45 -21.09
N THR A 244 3.51 -18.32 -21.62
CA THR A 244 3.64 -17.02 -21.00
C THR A 244 2.47 -16.85 -20.03
N LEU A 245 2.79 -16.60 -18.76
CA LEU A 245 1.82 -16.52 -17.66
C LEU A 245 1.94 -15.19 -16.96
N TYR A 246 0.81 -14.49 -16.77
CA TYR A 246 0.72 -13.28 -15.97
C TYR A 246 -0.35 -13.47 -14.90
N LEU A 247 -0.01 -13.06 -13.68
CA LEU A 247 -0.92 -13.01 -12.54
C LEU A 247 -1.40 -11.57 -12.37
N GLY A 248 -2.69 -11.36 -12.16
CA GLY A 248 -3.33 -10.08 -11.91
C GLY A 248 -4.47 -10.22 -10.91
N GLY A 249 -4.97 -9.10 -10.42
CA GLY A 249 -6.11 -9.03 -9.52
C GLY A 249 -5.85 -8.16 -8.29
N PRO A 250 -6.91 -7.73 -7.59
CA PRO A 250 -6.81 -6.78 -6.46
C PRO A 250 -5.88 -7.27 -5.34
N THR A 251 -6.03 -8.52 -4.92
CA THR A 251 -5.20 -9.12 -3.85
C THR A 251 -3.72 -9.15 -4.20
N MET A 252 -3.37 -9.47 -5.46
CA MET A 252 -1.99 -9.44 -5.94
C MET A 252 -1.44 -8.01 -5.95
N ILE A 253 -2.24 -7.04 -6.45
CA ILE A 253 -1.84 -5.63 -6.49
C ILE A 253 -1.56 -5.12 -5.06
N THR A 254 -2.44 -5.41 -4.11
CA THR A 254 -2.28 -5.02 -2.70
C THR A 254 -1.02 -5.62 -2.08
N SER A 255 -0.76 -6.91 -2.33
CA SER A 255 0.45 -7.61 -1.87
C SER A 255 1.71 -6.98 -2.45
N ASP A 256 1.76 -6.78 -3.77
CA ASP A 256 2.91 -6.17 -4.45
C ASP A 256 3.14 -4.72 -4.01
N MET A 257 2.07 -3.93 -3.82
CA MET A 257 2.18 -2.57 -3.30
C MET A 257 2.83 -2.54 -1.92
N MET A 258 2.46 -3.46 -1.01
CA MET A 258 3.06 -3.56 0.31
C MET A 258 4.56 -3.87 0.23
N ASP A 259 4.95 -4.81 -0.63
CA ASP A 259 6.36 -5.18 -0.82
C ASP A 259 7.15 -4.06 -1.49
N TYR A 260 6.57 -3.36 -2.46
CA TYR A 260 7.20 -2.18 -3.08
C TYR A 260 7.40 -1.05 -2.07
N ILE A 261 6.42 -0.75 -1.21
CA ILE A 261 6.56 0.28 -0.18
C ILE A 261 7.71 -0.05 0.76
N LYS A 262 7.78 -1.29 1.26
CA LYS A 262 8.89 -1.75 2.13
C LYS A 262 10.24 -1.62 1.43
N SER A 263 10.31 -2.04 0.17
CA SER A 263 11.51 -1.91 -0.67
C SER A 263 11.90 -0.46 -0.90
N ASP A 264 10.94 0.38 -1.25
CA ASP A 264 11.15 1.80 -1.53
C ASP A 264 11.66 2.55 -0.30
N LEU A 265 11.11 2.29 0.87
CA LEU A 265 11.60 2.88 2.11
C LEU A 265 13.08 2.59 2.36
N ILE A 266 13.53 1.38 2.07
CA ILE A 266 14.93 0.97 2.24
C ILE A 266 15.79 1.55 1.11
N VAL A 267 15.38 1.37 -0.13
CA VAL A 267 16.16 1.77 -1.31
C VAL A 267 16.28 3.30 -1.42
N PHE A 268 15.14 4.02 -1.39
CA PHE A 268 15.18 5.48 -1.47
C PHE A 268 15.77 6.10 -0.21
N GLY A 269 15.44 5.61 0.98
CA GLY A 269 16.02 6.10 2.23
C GLY A 269 17.55 5.96 2.26
N SER A 270 18.06 4.80 1.87
CA SER A 270 19.51 4.56 1.81
C SER A 270 20.20 5.34 0.68
N ALA A 271 19.58 5.42 -0.50
CA ALA A 271 20.12 6.18 -1.64
C ALA A 271 20.22 7.67 -1.31
N VAL A 272 19.16 8.26 -0.74
CA VAL A 272 19.13 9.66 -0.30
C VAL A 272 20.22 9.91 0.75
N ALA A 273 20.31 9.06 1.77
CA ALA A 273 21.34 9.18 2.81
C ALA A 273 22.75 9.10 2.22
N LEU A 274 23.00 8.18 1.29
CA LEU A 274 24.30 8.01 0.63
C LEU A 274 24.67 9.24 -0.23
N ILE A 275 23.73 9.72 -1.06
CA ILE A 275 23.94 10.90 -1.91
C ILE A 275 24.29 12.12 -1.04
N PHE A 276 23.52 12.35 0.02
CA PHE A 276 23.82 13.45 0.95
C PHE A 276 25.14 13.24 1.70
N ALA A 277 25.47 12.01 2.10
CA ALA A 277 26.76 11.72 2.73
C ALA A 277 27.94 12.08 1.84
N VAL A 278 27.91 11.65 0.59
CA VAL A 278 28.95 11.97 -0.40
C VAL A 278 29.02 13.48 -0.65
N MET A 279 27.87 14.11 -0.89
CA MET A 279 27.80 15.56 -1.14
C MET A 279 28.35 16.36 0.05
N LEU A 280 27.92 16.07 1.27
CA LEU A 280 28.38 16.75 2.47
C LEU A 280 29.88 16.54 2.70
N TYR A 281 30.40 15.33 2.45
CA TYR A 281 31.82 15.06 2.57
C TYR A 281 32.64 15.83 1.57
N VAL A 282 32.22 15.93 0.32
CA VAL A 282 32.88 16.70 -0.73
C VAL A 282 32.90 18.20 -0.39
N PHE A 283 31.78 18.75 0.12
CA PHE A 283 31.69 20.17 0.43
C PHE A 283 32.44 20.57 1.71
N PHE A 284 32.40 19.77 2.75
CA PHE A 284 32.93 20.14 4.06
C PHE A 284 34.30 19.50 4.39
N GLY A 285 34.65 18.39 3.72
CA GLY A 285 35.92 17.68 3.95
C GLY A 285 36.08 17.11 5.36
N ASN A 286 35.00 17.02 6.15
CA ASN A 286 35.01 16.56 7.53
C ASN A 286 33.86 15.63 7.80
N ILE A 287 34.16 14.44 8.28
CA ILE A 287 33.20 13.38 8.52
C ILE A 287 32.11 13.76 9.55
N TRP A 288 32.39 14.60 10.52
CA TRP A 288 31.42 15.04 11.51
C TRP A 288 30.31 15.90 10.90
N PHE A 289 30.61 16.67 9.85
CA PHE A 289 29.61 17.43 9.08
C PHE A 289 28.74 16.54 8.19
N VAL A 290 29.07 15.26 8.08
CA VAL A 290 28.25 14.24 7.42
C VAL A 290 27.40 13.51 8.44
N ILE A 291 28.04 13.01 9.52
CA ILE A 291 27.36 12.17 10.53
C ILE A 291 26.24 12.93 11.24
N PHE A 292 26.48 14.18 11.69
CA PHE A 292 25.48 14.92 12.46
C PHE A 292 24.19 15.22 11.68
N PRO A 293 24.19 15.73 10.44
CA PRO A 293 22.97 15.95 9.67
C PRO A 293 22.19 14.66 9.40
N ILE A 294 22.89 13.60 9.05
CA ILE A 294 22.28 12.31 8.75
C ILE A 294 21.68 11.71 10.03
N ALA A 295 22.41 11.69 11.14
CA ALA A 295 21.89 11.20 12.41
C ALA A 295 20.68 12.01 12.89
N ASN A 296 20.71 13.34 12.73
CA ASN A 296 19.57 14.20 13.06
C ASN A 296 18.36 13.90 12.18
N ALA A 297 18.56 13.66 10.88
CA ALA A 297 17.48 13.32 9.97
C ALA A 297 16.84 11.96 10.31
N PHE A 298 17.65 10.94 10.58
CA PHE A 298 17.13 9.64 11.04
C PHE A 298 16.39 9.74 12.37
N LEU A 299 16.93 10.50 13.32
CA LEU A 299 16.28 10.71 14.62
C LEU A 299 14.93 11.42 14.46
N THR A 300 14.86 12.46 13.63
CA THR A 300 13.60 13.18 13.35
C THR A 300 12.58 12.24 12.71
N THR A 301 12.99 11.47 11.71
CA THR A 301 12.12 10.48 11.06
C THR A 301 11.63 9.42 12.04
N PHE A 302 12.52 8.90 12.88
CA PHE A 302 12.18 7.91 13.92
C PHE A 302 11.16 8.46 14.93
N VAL A 303 11.37 9.69 15.42
CA VAL A 303 10.43 10.33 16.37
C VAL A 303 9.08 10.60 15.70
N THR A 304 9.08 11.02 14.44
CA THR A 304 7.83 11.27 13.70
C THR A 304 7.08 9.97 13.44
N ALA A 305 7.75 8.90 12.99
CA ALA A 305 7.14 7.59 12.81
C ALA A 305 6.57 7.04 14.13
N GLY A 306 7.30 7.18 15.22
CA GLY A 306 6.83 6.81 16.54
C GLY A 306 5.62 7.62 17.02
N PHE A 307 5.58 8.92 16.71
CA PHE A 307 4.43 9.76 17.01
C PHE A 307 3.19 9.34 16.22
N LEU A 308 3.34 9.03 14.91
CA LEU A 308 2.25 8.52 14.09
C LEU A 308 1.72 7.18 14.61
N GLY A 309 2.61 6.25 14.97
CA GLY A 309 2.21 5.00 15.59
C GLY A 309 1.56 5.16 16.98
N TYR A 310 2.00 6.16 17.77
CA TYR A 310 1.35 6.47 19.05
C TYR A 310 -0.08 7.03 18.86
N MET A 311 -0.32 7.78 17.78
CA MET A 311 -1.65 8.29 17.41
C MET A 311 -2.52 7.27 16.68
N ASP A 312 -1.99 6.04 16.45
CA ASP A 312 -2.62 4.99 15.64
C ASP A 312 -3.01 5.47 14.23
N TRP A 313 -2.20 6.38 13.67
CA TRP A 313 -2.37 6.85 12.30
C TRP A 313 -1.67 5.90 11.33
N LYS A 314 -2.49 5.26 10.52
CA LYS A 314 -2.00 4.40 9.44
C LYS A 314 -1.46 5.25 8.30
N ILE A 315 -0.44 4.73 7.64
CA ILE A 315 0.20 5.38 6.52
C ILE A 315 -0.22 4.68 5.24
N SER A 316 -0.86 5.42 4.34
CA SER A 316 -1.25 4.92 3.03
C SER A 316 -0.03 4.76 2.10
N VAL A 317 -0.22 4.06 0.99
CA VAL A 317 0.79 3.86 -0.06
C VAL A 317 1.44 5.18 -0.49
N VAL A 318 0.63 6.22 -0.69
CA VAL A 318 1.11 7.54 -1.14
C VAL A 318 1.86 8.26 -0.03
N SER A 319 1.31 8.23 1.20
CA SER A 319 1.92 8.92 2.33
C SER A 319 3.20 8.25 2.85
N SER A 320 3.49 6.99 2.48
CA SER A 320 4.74 6.30 2.84
C SER A 320 6.01 7.06 2.43
N ASN A 321 5.93 7.87 1.38
CA ASN A 321 7.05 8.72 0.91
C ASN A 321 7.44 9.85 1.87
N PHE A 322 6.65 10.11 2.96
CA PHE A 322 6.98 11.16 3.94
C PHE A 322 8.36 10.94 4.58
N ILE A 323 8.82 9.69 4.72
CA ILE A 323 10.13 9.35 5.30
C ILE A 323 11.26 9.97 4.46
N ALA A 324 11.24 9.76 3.14
CA ALA A 324 12.22 10.36 2.24
C ALA A 324 12.16 11.88 2.26
N LEU A 325 10.96 12.46 2.29
CA LEU A 325 10.77 13.91 2.39
C LEU A 325 11.31 14.48 3.70
N LEU A 326 11.04 13.85 4.84
CA LEU A 326 11.56 14.27 6.13
C LEU A 326 13.09 14.22 6.17
N LEU A 327 13.70 13.16 5.63
CA LEU A 327 15.16 13.07 5.52
C LEU A 327 15.71 14.24 4.73
N ILE A 328 15.16 14.54 3.54
CA ILE A 328 15.61 15.62 2.68
C ILE A 328 15.44 16.98 3.36
N LEU A 329 14.27 17.26 3.93
CA LEU A 329 13.97 18.54 4.59
C LEU A 329 14.86 18.75 5.81
N THR A 330 15.03 17.73 6.66
CA THR A 330 15.84 17.84 7.87
C THR A 330 17.33 18.04 7.54
N ILE A 331 17.86 17.30 6.56
CA ILE A 331 19.23 17.47 6.11
C ILE A 331 19.40 18.87 5.52
N SER A 332 18.48 19.33 4.67
CA SER A 332 18.54 20.67 4.07
C SER A 332 18.60 21.79 5.12
N LEU A 333 17.70 21.76 6.12
CA LEU A 333 17.69 22.75 7.20
C LEU A 333 18.99 22.69 8.04
N THR A 334 19.46 21.48 8.34
CA THR A 334 20.71 21.28 9.10
C THR A 334 21.91 21.81 8.33
N VAL A 335 21.97 21.59 7.01
CA VAL A 335 23.05 22.08 6.15
C VAL A 335 23.09 23.61 6.13
N HIS A 336 21.96 24.30 6.06
CA HIS A 336 21.90 25.75 6.13
C HIS A 336 22.54 26.28 7.42
N VAL A 337 22.24 25.66 8.55
CA VAL A 337 22.86 26.04 9.84
C VAL A 337 24.37 25.74 9.82
N LEU A 338 24.79 24.56 9.32
CA LEU A 338 26.20 24.18 9.27
C LEU A 338 27.04 25.05 8.35
N VAL A 339 26.50 25.43 7.19
CA VAL A 339 27.18 26.39 6.28
C VAL A 339 27.41 27.71 6.98
N LYS A 340 26.38 28.22 7.69
CA LYS A 340 26.49 29.47 8.43
C LYS A 340 27.50 29.42 9.59
N ILE A 341 27.53 28.29 10.30
CA ILE A 341 28.55 28.06 11.34
C ILE A 341 29.95 28.09 10.74
N ASN A 342 30.15 27.42 9.59
CA ASN A 342 31.48 27.40 8.94
C ASN A 342 31.92 28.77 8.40
N GLU A 343 30.95 29.58 7.91
CA GLU A 343 31.20 30.97 7.48
C GLU A 343 31.63 31.82 8.67
N LEU A 344 30.84 31.90 9.74
CA LEU A 344 31.10 32.76 10.89
C LEU A 344 32.31 32.29 11.72
N LYS A 345 32.64 31.01 11.68
CA LYS A 345 33.87 30.48 12.29
C LYS A 345 35.14 31.03 11.64
N LYS A 346 35.12 31.38 10.34
CA LYS A 346 36.27 31.97 9.64
C LYS A 346 36.43 33.45 9.97
N GLU A 347 35.34 34.12 10.33
CA GLU A 347 35.29 35.55 10.61
C GLU A 347 35.50 35.89 12.09
N SER A 348 35.18 34.98 13.01
CA SER A 348 35.21 35.18 14.46
C SER A 348 36.35 34.40 15.11
N SER A 349 37.10 35.03 16.01
CA SER A 349 38.11 34.36 16.85
C SER A 349 37.48 33.53 17.99
N ASN A 350 36.20 33.73 18.30
CA ASN A 350 35.50 33.01 19.36
C ASN A 350 34.43 32.05 18.78
N TYR A 351 34.74 30.75 18.86
CA TYR A 351 33.87 29.69 18.33
C TYR A 351 32.44 29.68 18.95
N LYS A 352 32.35 29.95 20.28
CA LYS A 352 31.06 30.00 20.97
C LYS A 352 30.17 31.15 20.45
N SER A 353 30.76 32.31 20.21
CA SER A 353 30.03 33.43 19.61
C SER A 353 29.55 33.10 18.19
N ALA A 354 30.42 32.51 17.37
CA ALA A 354 30.06 32.09 16.02
C ALA A 354 28.86 31.11 15.99
N LEU A 355 28.79 30.17 16.96
CA LEU A 355 27.66 29.25 17.10
C LEU A 355 26.38 30.00 17.45
N ILE A 356 26.39 30.88 18.46
CA ILE A 356 25.23 31.66 18.89
C ILE A 356 24.72 32.52 17.73
N ASP A 357 25.60 33.24 17.06
CA ASP A 357 25.24 34.12 15.95
C ASP A 357 24.74 33.35 14.74
N SER A 358 25.23 32.12 14.49
CA SER A 358 24.73 31.23 13.44
C SER A 358 23.28 30.78 13.71
N VAL A 359 23.00 30.35 14.92
CA VAL A 359 21.62 29.94 15.31
C VAL A 359 20.69 31.15 15.26
N GLU A 360 21.12 32.33 15.77
CA GLU A 360 20.33 33.57 15.71
C GLU A 360 19.96 33.94 14.26
N GLN A 361 20.93 33.90 13.34
CA GLN A 361 20.75 34.32 11.94
C GLN A 361 19.92 33.31 11.15
N MET A 362 20.07 31.99 11.43
CA MET A 362 19.36 30.93 10.70
C MET A 362 18.00 30.61 11.28
N PHE A 363 17.67 31.06 12.47
CA PHE A 363 16.35 30.78 13.09
C PHE A 363 15.18 31.19 12.21
N LEU A 364 15.15 32.46 11.76
CA LEU A 364 14.05 32.98 10.93
C LEU A 364 13.97 32.30 9.56
N PRO A 365 15.04 32.17 8.77
CA PRO A 365 14.99 31.45 7.51
C PRO A 365 14.50 30.01 7.67
N CYS A 366 15.04 29.25 8.63
CA CYS A 366 14.61 27.88 8.87
C CYS A 366 13.15 27.79 9.37
N PHE A 367 12.73 28.72 10.23
CA PHE A 367 11.35 28.79 10.70
C PHE A 367 10.37 29.05 9.55
N PHE A 368 10.66 30.04 8.69
CA PHE A 368 9.79 30.31 7.55
C PHE A 368 9.79 29.17 6.51
N ALA A 369 10.93 28.53 6.28
CA ALA A 369 10.99 27.34 5.43
C ALA A 369 10.09 26.23 5.97
N ALA A 370 10.15 25.95 7.27
CA ALA A 370 9.29 24.95 7.92
C ALA A 370 7.80 25.33 7.84
N VAL A 371 7.46 26.60 8.11
CA VAL A 371 6.06 27.09 8.05
C VAL A 371 5.52 27.03 6.62
N THR A 372 6.28 27.46 5.62
CA THR A 372 5.82 27.40 4.22
C THR A 372 5.60 25.97 3.76
N THR A 373 6.47 25.04 4.17
CA THR A 373 6.30 23.61 3.91
C THR A 373 5.05 23.06 4.60
N ALA A 374 4.85 23.40 5.89
CA ALA A 374 3.64 22.99 6.62
C ALA A 374 2.36 23.52 5.96
N VAL A 375 2.34 24.78 5.52
CA VAL A 375 1.18 25.36 4.80
C VAL A 375 0.95 24.65 3.47
N ALA A 376 2.02 24.30 2.75
CA ALA A 376 1.92 23.54 1.49
C ALA A 376 1.26 22.19 1.72
N PHE A 377 1.69 21.42 2.74
CA PHE A 377 1.06 20.13 3.07
C PHE A 377 -0.37 20.31 3.61
N LEU A 378 -0.64 21.28 4.46
CA LEU A 378 -2.00 21.56 4.93
C LEU A 378 -2.97 21.95 3.79
N SER A 379 -2.46 22.48 2.68
CA SER A 379 -3.32 22.75 1.51
C SER A 379 -3.82 21.47 0.82
N LEU A 380 -3.16 20.34 1.02
CA LEU A 380 -3.61 19.05 0.49
C LEU A 380 -4.89 18.54 1.15
N LEU A 381 -5.18 19.01 2.37
CA LEU A 381 -6.46 18.73 3.07
C LEU A 381 -7.70 19.26 2.31
N LEU A 382 -7.50 20.18 1.37
CA LEU A 382 -8.56 20.71 0.51
C LEU A 382 -8.78 19.86 -0.76
N GLY A 383 -8.03 18.79 -0.94
CA GLY A 383 -8.14 17.89 -2.08
C GLY A 383 -9.35 16.96 -1.97
N ASP A 384 -9.75 16.39 -3.10
CA ASP A 384 -10.88 15.46 -3.21
C ASP A 384 -10.41 13.98 -3.23
N LEU A 385 -9.12 13.72 -3.14
CA LEU A 385 -8.54 12.37 -3.17
C LEU A 385 -8.03 11.98 -1.78
N LYS A 386 -8.55 10.89 -1.22
CA LYS A 386 -8.15 10.37 0.09
C LYS A 386 -6.62 10.21 0.24
N PRO A 387 -5.90 9.60 -0.70
CA PRO A 387 -4.45 9.46 -0.59
C PRO A 387 -3.69 10.80 -0.52
N VAL A 388 -4.25 11.86 -1.11
CA VAL A 388 -3.67 13.22 -1.08
C VAL A 388 -3.96 13.90 0.25
N ILE A 389 -5.15 13.68 0.81
CA ILE A 389 -5.55 14.23 2.12
C ILE A 389 -4.74 13.59 3.25
N GLU A 390 -4.45 12.30 3.13
CA GLU A 390 -3.70 11.52 4.14
C GLU A 390 -2.17 11.73 4.07
N PHE A 391 -1.67 12.39 3.02
CA PHE A 391 -0.26 12.73 2.85
C PHE A 391 0.14 13.92 3.71
#